data_3cf3020b4e6c978f7995df1d27f56414
#
_entry.id   3cf3020b4e6c978f7995df1d27f56414
#
_cell.length_a   1.000
_cell.length_b   1.000
_cell.length_c   1.000
_cell.angle_alpha   90.00
_cell.angle_beta   90.00
_cell.angle_gamma   90.00
#
_symmetry.space_group_name_H-M   'P 1'
#
loop_
_entity.id
_entity.type
_entity.pdbx_description
1 polymer ?
#
loop_
_entity_poly.entity_id
_entity_poly.type
_entity_poly.pdbx_seq_one_letter_code
_entity_poly.pdbx_strand_id
1 'polypeptide(L)'
;MKRIFPLLFISFLMVACDSPVDNYPDPVVGSYAYGADCSWITEQEHDGVLFYDSLGQAADGMRVMRDAGMNAIRLRVWVNHTTGWCNKEDVISKAKRAAALKLRVMIDFHYSDFFADPSRQNIPVEWADYNLAQMKQTVANHTTEVLSALKAEGVTPEWIQVGNETRNG
;
A
#
# COMPACT_ATOMS: atom_id res chain seq x y z
N MET A 1 60.49 -31.46 10.76
CA MET A 1 59.36 -31.24 11.66
C MET A 1 58.30 -30.39 10.93
N LYS A 2 57.22 -31.01 10.44
CA LYS A 2 56.10 -30.33 9.76
C LYS A 2 55.07 -29.93 10.83
N ARG A 3 54.85 -28.62 10.99
CA ARG A 3 53.81 -28.08 11.86
C ARG A 3 52.47 -28.13 11.14
N ILE A 4 51.53 -28.93 11.61
CA ILE A 4 50.15 -28.99 11.17
C ILE A 4 49.39 -27.94 11.97
N PHE A 5 48.89 -26.89 11.28
CA PHE A 5 47.94 -25.92 11.87
C PHE A 5 46.53 -26.50 11.76
N PRO A 6 45.76 -26.60 12.81
CA PRO A 6 44.38 -26.99 12.72
C PRO A 6 43.55 -25.80 12.16
N LEU A 7 42.86 -26.05 11.06
CA LEU A 7 41.88 -25.13 10.48
C LEU A 7 40.64 -25.16 11.38
N LEU A 8 40.43 -24.10 12.13
CA LEU A 8 39.22 -23.92 12.93
C LEU A 8 38.06 -23.55 12.00
N PHE A 9 37.17 -24.49 11.74
CA PHE A 9 35.93 -24.24 11.00
C PHE A 9 34.96 -23.56 11.96
N ILE A 10 34.84 -22.22 11.86
CA ILE A 10 33.78 -21.46 12.54
C ILE A 10 32.50 -21.64 11.70
N SER A 11 31.65 -22.56 12.14
CA SER A 11 30.30 -22.71 11.62
C SER A 11 29.47 -21.50 12.06
N PHE A 12 29.22 -20.55 11.16
CA PHE A 12 28.26 -19.48 11.37
C PHE A 12 26.86 -20.12 11.34
N LEU A 13 26.29 -20.40 12.52
CA LEU A 13 24.85 -20.65 12.63
C LEU A 13 24.14 -19.35 12.27
N MET A 14 23.62 -19.28 11.04
CA MET A 14 22.62 -18.30 10.66
C MET A 14 21.35 -18.66 11.45
N VAL A 15 21.16 -17.99 12.58
CA VAL A 15 19.84 -17.94 13.21
C VAL A 15 18.96 -17.15 12.25
N ALA A 16 18.21 -17.85 11.42
CA ALA A 16 17.06 -17.25 10.77
C ALA A 16 16.14 -16.81 11.91
N CYS A 17 16.05 -15.50 12.15
CA CYS A 17 14.90 -14.96 12.85
C CYS A 17 13.68 -15.25 11.96
N ASP A 18 13.01 -16.36 12.21
CA ASP A 18 11.64 -16.52 11.80
C ASP A 18 10.87 -15.39 12.47
N SER A 19 10.57 -14.35 11.70
CA SER A 19 9.52 -13.43 12.08
C SER A 19 8.29 -14.29 12.35
N PRO A 20 7.61 -14.12 13.49
CA PRO A 20 6.40 -14.88 13.74
C PRO A 20 5.51 -14.71 12.51
N VAL A 21 5.24 -15.81 11.81
CA VAL A 21 4.28 -15.82 10.70
C VAL A 21 2.97 -15.45 11.36
N ASP A 22 2.53 -14.23 11.10
CA ASP A 22 1.31 -13.71 11.68
C ASP A 22 0.16 -14.59 11.17
N ASN A 23 -0.34 -15.44 12.05
CA ASN A 23 -1.37 -16.42 11.73
C ASN A 23 -2.75 -15.77 11.71
N TYR A 24 -2.86 -14.67 10.95
CA TYR A 24 -4.16 -14.03 10.76
C TYR A 24 -5.08 -14.91 9.91
N PRO A 25 -6.37 -14.98 10.26
CA PRO A 25 -7.34 -15.69 9.45
C PRO A 25 -7.47 -15.01 8.07
N ASP A 26 -7.72 -15.83 7.05
CA ASP A 26 -8.02 -15.30 5.73
C ASP A 26 -9.26 -14.39 5.77
N PRO A 27 -9.26 -13.30 5.00
CA PRO A 27 -10.38 -12.38 5.00
C PRO A 27 -11.64 -13.04 4.42
N VAL A 28 -12.78 -12.79 5.06
CA VAL A 28 -14.08 -13.21 4.54
C VAL A 28 -14.64 -12.11 3.66
N VAL A 29 -14.62 -12.34 2.35
CA VAL A 29 -15.19 -11.43 1.35
C VAL A 29 -16.68 -11.19 1.65
N GLY A 30 -17.14 -9.93 1.56
CA GLY A 30 -18.51 -9.56 1.85
C GLY A 30 -18.86 -9.45 3.34
N SER A 31 -17.94 -9.77 4.25
CA SER A 31 -18.15 -9.50 5.68
C SER A 31 -18.04 -8.00 5.97
N TYR A 32 -18.48 -7.60 7.18
CA TYR A 32 -18.34 -6.20 7.62
C TYR A 32 -16.89 -5.74 7.52
N ALA A 33 -16.67 -4.59 6.87
CA ALA A 33 -15.35 -3.96 6.76
C ALA A 33 -15.13 -3.02 7.95
N TYR A 34 -14.11 -3.31 8.74
CA TYR A 34 -13.64 -2.48 9.83
C TYR A 34 -12.22 -2.02 9.53
N GLY A 35 -12.05 -0.75 9.20
CA GLY A 35 -10.76 -0.28 8.71
C GLY A 35 -10.62 1.23 8.66
N ALA A 36 -9.50 1.68 8.11
CA ALA A 36 -9.15 3.09 7.96
C ALA A 36 -8.42 3.35 6.64
N ASP A 37 -8.33 4.64 6.27
CA ASP A 37 -7.42 5.10 5.22
C ASP A 37 -5.99 5.12 5.76
N CYS A 38 -5.13 4.33 5.14
CA CYS A 38 -3.71 4.17 5.50
C CYS A 38 -2.77 4.75 4.44
N SER A 39 -3.27 5.66 3.61
CA SER A 39 -2.53 6.17 2.45
C SER A 39 -1.25 6.92 2.81
N TRP A 40 -1.17 7.51 4.00
CA TRP A 40 -0.01 8.27 4.48
C TRP A 40 1.07 7.43 5.17
N ILE A 41 0.87 6.14 5.35
CA ILE A 41 1.71 5.35 6.26
C ILE A 41 3.18 5.29 5.82
N THR A 42 3.45 5.15 4.52
CA THR A 42 4.82 5.11 3.98
C THR A 42 5.54 6.44 4.12
N GLU A 43 4.83 7.55 3.93
CA GLU A 43 5.36 8.91 4.15
C GLU A 43 5.65 9.15 5.62
N GLN A 44 4.72 8.81 6.51
CA GLN A 44 4.91 8.95 7.95
C GLN A 44 6.11 8.14 8.46
N GLU A 45 6.26 6.90 8.00
CA GLU A 45 7.40 6.05 8.35
C GLU A 45 8.72 6.60 7.80
N HIS A 46 8.71 7.15 6.58
CA HIS A 46 9.86 7.84 5.99
C HIS A 46 10.28 9.05 6.82
N ASP A 47 9.32 9.80 7.34
CA ASP A 47 9.54 10.97 8.18
C ASP A 47 9.91 10.61 9.63
N GLY A 48 10.07 9.33 9.94
CA GLY A 48 10.51 8.83 11.24
C GLY A 48 9.40 8.67 12.27
N VAL A 49 8.13 8.70 11.86
CA VAL A 49 7.02 8.38 12.75
C VAL A 49 7.06 6.91 13.13
N LEU A 50 7.05 6.63 14.42
CA LEU A 50 7.03 5.28 14.96
C LEU A 50 5.62 4.92 15.44
N PHE A 51 5.20 3.71 15.07
CA PHE A 51 3.97 3.12 15.58
C PHE A 51 4.34 2.12 16.70
N TYR A 52 3.46 1.96 17.65
CA TYR A 52 3.70 1.11 18.82
C TYR A 52 2.56 0.11 18.99
N ASP A 53 2.90 -1.12 19.30
CA ASP A 53 1.95 -2.17 19.65
C ASP A 53 1.36 -1.97 21.06
N SER A 54 0.48 -2.87 21.47
CA SER A 54 -0.16 -2.83 22.80
C SER A 54 0.81 -3.02 23.97
N LEU A 55 2.05 -3.45 23.70
CA LEU A 55 3.11 -3.60 24.69
C LEU A 55 4.05 -2.40 24.71
N GLY A 56 3.81 -1.38 23.87
CA GLY A 56 4.66 -0.20 23.76
C GLY A 56 5.95 -0.44 22.97
N GLN A 57 6.01 -1.51 22.16
CA GLN A 57 7.16 -1.80 21.30
C GLN A 57 6.91 -1.22 19.91
N ALA A 58 7.97 -0.68 19.29
CA ALA A 58 7.89 -0.19 17.93
C ALA A 58 7.55 -1.33 16.96
N ALA A 59 6.54 -1.12 16.12
CA ALA A 59 6.02 -2.11 15.22
C ALA A 59 5.56 -1.48 13.89
N ASP A 60 5.33 -2.32 12.87
CA ASP A 60 4.73 -1.93 11.60
C ASP A 60 3.34 -1.31 11.84
N GLY A 61 3.10 -0.11 11.31
CA GLY A 61 1.85 0.62 11.56
C GLY A 61 0.59 -0.10 11.03
N MET A 62 0.67 -0.79 9.88
CA MET A 62 -0.47 -1.59 9.39
C MET A 62 -0.71 -2.82 10.27
N ARG A 63 0.36 -3.42 10.79
CA ARG A 63 0.27 -4.52 11.74
C ARG A 63 -0.40 -4.08 13.04
N VAL A 64 0.00 -2.93 13.59
CA VAL A 64 -0.65 -2.36 14.79
C VAL A 64 -2.16 -2.20 14.59
N MET A 65 -2.58 -1.68 13.43
CA MET A 65 -4.00 -1.57 13.08
C MET A 65 -4.68 -2.93 12.93
N ARG A 66 -3.99 -3.91 12.32
CA ARG A 66 -4.50 -5.28 12.19
C ARG A 66 -4.71 -5.94 13.55
N ASP A 67 -3.74 -5.81 14.46
CA ASP A 67 -3.78 -6.34 15.82
C ASP A 67 -4.87 -5.66 16.66
N ALA A 68 -5.18 -4.39 16.38
CA ALA A 68 -6.31 -3.66 16.98
C ALA A 68 -7.68 -4.09 16.43
N GLY A 69 -7.72 -5.09 15.51
CA GLY A 69 -8.96 -5.68 15.01
C GLY A 69 -9.40 -5.19 13.63
N MET A 70 -8.65 -4.31 12.97
CA MET A 70 -8.97 -3.91 11.60
C MET A 70 -8.82 -5.10 10.64
N ASN A 71 -9.71 -5.18 9.65
CA ASN A 71 -9.71 -6.21 8.62
C ASN A 71 -9.70 -5.64 7.20
N ALA A 72 -9.67 -4.30 7.07
CA ALA A 72 -9.65 -3.62 5.77
C ALA A 72 -8.84 -2.32 5.85
N ILE A 73 -8.28 -1.92 4.72
CA ILE A 73 -7.65 -0.60 4.54
C ILE A 73 -8.11 0.04 3.24
N ARG A 74 -8.08 1.37 3.22
CA ARG A 74 -8.24 2.18 2.03
C ARG A 74 -6.91 2.79 1.64
N LEU A 75 -6.57 2.75 0.35
CA LEU A 75 -5.38 3.34 -0.24
C LEU A 75 -5.79 4.22 -1.40
N ARG A 76 -5.49 5.52 -1.32
CA ARG A 76 -5.69 6.44 -2.43
C ARG A 76 -4.58 6.31 -3.45
N VAL A 77 -4.92 6.61 -4.69
CA VAL A 77 -4.00 6.64 -5.82
C VAL A 77 -4.01 8.03 -6.44
N TRP A 78 -2.85 8.67 -6.49
CA TRP A 78 -2.57 9.86 -7.30
C TRP A 78 -1.92 9.46 -8.62
N VAL A 79 -1.98 10.36 -9.60
CA VAL A 79 -1.43 10.07 -10.93
C VAL A 79 0.09 10.22 -10.91
N ASN A 80 0.59 11.42 -10.58
CA ASN A 80 2.01 11.71 -10.58
C ASN A 80 2.39 12.78 -9.55
N HIS A 81 2.26 12.45 -8.26
CA HIS A 81 2.71 13.35 -7.20
C HIS A 81 4.23 13.44 -7.16
N THR A 82 4.76 14.65 -7.03
CA THR A 82 6.20 14.94 -7.16
C THR A 82 7.09 14.22 -6.15
N THR A 83 6.58 13.88 -4.97
CA THR A 83 7.33 13.14 -3.94
C THR A 83 7.25 11.61 -4.14
N GLY A 84 6.40 11.13 -5.03
CA GLY A 84 6.15 9.71 -5.24
C GLY A 84 5.13 9.08 -4.29
N TRP A 85 4.76 9.75 -3.19
CA TRP A 85 3.75 9.22 -2.27
C TRP A 85 2.39 9.09 -2.95
N CYS A 86 1.71 8.00 -2.66
CA CYS A 86 0.43 7.62 -3.26
C CYS A 86 0.45 7.45 -4.79
N ASN A 87 1.59 7.50 -5.46
CA ASN A 87 1.72 7.06 -6.84
C ASN A 87 1.60 5.53 -6.94
N LYS A 88 1.46 5.01 -8.14
CA LYS A 88 1.25 3.59 -8.40
C LYS A 88 2.21 2.67 -7.62
N GLU A 89 3.51 2.95 -7.64
CA GLU A 89 4.54 2.14 -7.00
C GLU A 89 4.40 2.09 -5.48
N ASP A 90 4.15 3.23 -4.85
CA ASP A 90 3.91 3.35 -3.42
C ASP A 90 2.62 2.63 -2.99
N VAL A 91 1.56 2.77 -3.78
CA VAL A 91 0.29 2.06 -3.55
C VAL A 91 0.46 0.54 -3.66
N ILE A 92 1.21 0.05 -4.66
CA ILE A 92 1.52 -1.37 -4.80
C ILE A 92 2.28 -1.88 -3.57
N SER A 93 3.29 -1.16 -3.12
CA SER A 93 4.06 -1.51 -1.92
C SER A 93 3.16 -1.64 -0.68
N LYS A 94 2.31 -0.65 -0.44
CA LYS A 94 1.34 -0.67 0.67
C LYS A 94 0.33 -1.81 0.55
N ALA A 95 -0.20 -2.05 -0.64
CA ALA A 95 -1.19 -3.09 -0.89
C ALA A 95 -0.61 -4.51 -0.69
N LYS A 96 0.63 -4.74 -1.09
CA LYS A 96 1.35 -6.01 -0.81
C LYS A 96 1.54 -6.23 0.69
N ARG A 97 1.92 -5.18 1.41
CA ARG A 97 2.08 -5.21 2.87
C ARG A 97 0.75 -5.51 3.56
N ALA A 98 -0.34 -4.88 3.11
CA ALA A 98 -1.69 -5.16 3.60
C ALA A 98 -2.12 -6.61 3.33
N ALA A 99 -1.89 -7.12 2.13
CA ALA A 99 -2.21 -8.49 1.75
C ALA A 99 -1.45 -9.53 2.60
N ALA A 100 -0.17 -9.26 2.91
CA ALA A 100 0.61 -10.10 3.81
C ALA A 100 0.02 -10.19 5.22
N LEU A 101 -0.63 -9.10 5.68
CA LEU A 101 -1.35 -9.03 6.96
C LEU A 101 -2.81 -9.51 6.85
N LYS A 102 -3.22 -10.08 5.72
CA LYS A 102 -4.61 -10.53 5.49
C LYS A 102 -5.64 -9.39 5.65
N LEU A 103 -5.25 -8.17 5.31
CA LEU A 103 -6.16 -7.03 5.24
C LEU A 103 -6.81 -6.96 3.85
N ARG A 104 -8.10 -6.68 3.84
CA ARG A 104 -8.86 -6.41 2.61
C ARG A 104 -8.51 -5.01 2.13
N VAL A 105 -8.43 -4.81 0.82
CA VAL A 105 -7.93 -3.56 0.24
C VAL A 105 -9.04 -2.87 -0.55
N MET A 106 -9.22 -1.58 -0.31
CA MET A 106 -9.95 -0.65 -1.14
C MET A 106 -8.97 0.28 -1.84
N ILE A 107 -9.10 0.43 -3.15
CA ILE A 107 -8.33 1.40 -3.94
C ILE A 107 -9.22 2.58 -4.28
N ASP A 108 -8.74 3.80 -3.98
CA ASP A 108 -9.45 5.06 -4.23
C ASP A 108 -8.66 5.91 -5.23
N PHE A 109 -9.19 6.01 -6.45
CA PHE A 109 -8.60 6.80 -7.52
C PHE A 109 -8.98 8.27 -7.40
N HIS A 110 -8.01 9.15 -7.21
CA HIS A 110 -8.25 10.59 -7.20
C HIS A 110 -8.25 11.23 -8.59
N TYR A 111 -7.61 10.59 -9.58
CA TYR A 111 -7.38 11.14 -10.93
C TYR A 111 -6.82 12.57 -10.91
N SER A 112 -5.92 12.80 -9.98
CA SER A 112 -5.23 14.07 -9.72
C SER A 112 -3.81 13.76 -9.24
N ASP A 113 -2.92 14.74 -9.30
CA ASP A 113 -1.57 14.62 -8.73
C ASP A 113 -1.54 14.88 -7.23
N PHE A 114 -2.67 15.22 -6.64
CA PHE A 114 -2.83 15.49 -5.22
C PHE A 114 -4.27 15.21 -4.79
N PHE A 115 -4.64 15.63 -3.58
CA PHE A 115 -5.98 15.49 -3.05
C PHE A 115 -7.04 16.06 -3.98
N ALA A 116 -7.98 15.21 -4.35
CA ALA A 116 -9.24 15.61 -4.98
C ALA A 116 -10.33 15.67 -3.90
N ASP A 117 -11.06 16.76 -3.83
CA ASP A 117 -12.18 17.02 -2.94
C ASP A 117 -13.24 17.87 -3.66
N PRO A 118 -14.42 18.12 -3.08
CA PRO A 118 -15.47 18.89 -3.74
C PRO A 118 -15.08 20.30 -4.16
N SER A 119 -14.04 20.88 -3.55
CA SER A 119 -13.52 22.22 -3.90
C SER A 119 -12.35 22.15 -4.88
N ARG A 120 -11.73 20.99 -5.04
CA ARG A 120 -10.48 20.81 -5.80
C ARG A 120 -10.48 19.50 -6.57
N GLN A 121 -10.86 19.58 -7.84
CA GLN A 121 -10.84 18.47 -8.80
C GLN A 121 -9.83 18.80 -9.91
N ASN A 122 -8.54 18.92 -9.54
CA ASN A 122 -7.50 19.34 -10.47
C ASN A 122 -7.14 18.19 -11.42
N ILE A 123 -7.12 18.51 -12.71
CA ILE A 123 -6.60 17.59 -13.73
C ILE A 123 -5.09 17.42 -13.49
N PRO A 124 -4.55 16.18 -13.57
CA PRO A 124 -3.11 15.95 -13.54
C PRO A 124 -2.37 16.82 -14.56
N VAL A 125 -1.19 17.32 -14.19
CA VAL A 125 -0.42 18.23 -15.05
C VAL A 125 -0.14 17.62 -16.42
N GLU A 126 0.16 16.33 -16.49
CA GLU A 126 0.44 15.64 -17.74
C GLU A 126 -0.80 15.45 -18.65
N TRP A 127 -2.02 15.63 -18.11
CA TRP A 127 -3.29 15.50 -18.85
C TRP A 127 -3.92 16.85 -19.20
N ALA A 128 -3.28 17.98 -18.82
CA ALA A 128 -3.88 19.31 -18.88
C ALA A 128 -4.35 19.73 -20.29
N ASP A 129 -3.63 19.27 -21.33
CA ASP A 129 -3.91 19.61 -22.72
C ASP A 129 -4.81 18.59 -23.44
N TYR A 130 -5.32 17.58 -22.71
CA TYR A 130 -6.12 16.51 -23.34
C TYR A 130 -7.54 16.96 -23.62
N ASN A 131 -8.03 16.63 -24.80
CA ASN A 131 -9.45 16.75 -25.10
C ASN A 131 -10.27 15.66 -24.37
N LEU A 132 -11.60 15.76 -24.40
CA LEU A 132 -12.48 14.84 -23.68
C LEU A 132 -12.26 13.35 -24.07
N ALA A 133 -11.99 13.06 -25.35
CA ALA A 133 -11.77 11.69 -25.80
C ALA A 133 -10.45 11.14 -25.25
N GLN A 134 -9.40 11.94 -25.30
CA GLN A 134 -8.10 11.62 -24.70
C GLN A 134 -8.22 11.43 -23.17
N MET A 135 -8.93 12.35 -22.50
CA MET A 135 -9.15 12.27 -21.05
C MET A 135 -9.84 10.97 -20.64
N LYS A 136 -10.93 10.59 -21.33
CA LYS A 136 -11.62 9.31 -21.07
C LYS A 136 -10.69 8.11 -21.23
N GLN A 137 -9.88 8.11 -22.29
CA GLN A 137 -8.95 7.01 -22.55
C GLN A 137 -7.85 6.96 -21.49
N THR A 138 -7.32 8.12 -21.07
CA THR A 138 -6.24 8.21 -20.10
C THR A 138 -6.71 7.78 -18.71
N VAL A 139 -7.90 8.18 -18.27
CA VAL A 139 -8.51 7.70 -17.03
C VAL A 139 -8.67 6.18 -17.05
N ALA A 140 -9.18 5.61 -18.15
CA ALA A 140 -9.30 4.17 -18.31
C ALA A 140 -7.95 3.45 -18.29
N ASN A 141 -6.95 4.00 -18.98
CA ASN A 141 -5.60 3.46 -19.02
C ASN A 141 -4.95 3.46 -17.64
N HIS A 142 -4.98 4.59 -16.93
CA HIS A 142 -4.42 4.72 -15.58
C HIS A 142 -5.07 3.73 -14.62
N THR A 143 -6.41 3.63 -14.63
CA THR A 143 -7.13 2.67 -13.80
C THR A 143 -6.71 1.23 -14.10
N THR A 144 -6.67 0.87 -15.39
CA THR A 144 -6.28 -0.47 -15.84
C THR A 144 -4.84 -0.78 -15.47
N GLU A 145 -3.93 0.18 -15.64
CA GLU A 145 -2.51 0.03 -15.32
C GLU A 145 -2.30 -0.28 -13.82
N VAL A 146 -2.88 0.53 -12.94
CA VAL A 146 -2.76 0.33 -11.49
C VAL A 146 -3.35 -1.01 -11.06
N LEU A 147 -4.56 -1.34 -11.51
CA LEU A 147 -5.22 -2.60 -11.14
C LEU A 147 -4.50 -3.83 -11.71
N SER A 148 -3.96 -3.73 -12.93
CA SER A 148 -3.17 -4.81 -13.52
C SER A 148 -1.85 -5.01 -12.79
N ALA A 149 -1.19 -3.94 -12.36
CA ALA A 149 0.03 -4.00 -11.58
C ALA A 149 -0.21 -4.62 -10.19
N LEU A 150 -1.28 -4.24 -9.51
CA LEU A 150 -1.69 -4.86 -8.24
C LEU A 150 -1.95 -6.36 -8.42
N LYS A 151 -2.67 -6.74 -9.46
CA LYS A 151 -2.96 -8.15 -9.79
C LYS A 151 -1.69 -8.95 -10.08
N ALA A 152 -0.72 -8.36 -10.81
CA ALA A 152 0.57 -9.00 -11.09
C ALA A 152 1.36 -9.30 -9.81
N GLU A 153 1.18 -8.47 -8.77
CA GLU A 153 1.78 -8.66 -7.45
C GLU A 153 0.91 -9.52 -6.49
N GLY A 154 -0.11 -10.17 -7.03
CA GLY A 154 -0.98 -11.08 -6.26
C GLY A 154 -2.03 -10.38 -5.39
N VAL A 155 -2.24 -9.06 -5.57
CA VAL A 155 -3.22 -8.31 -4.81
C VAL A 155 -4.46 -8.03 -5.66
N THR A 156 -5.63 -8.47 -5.18
CA THR A 156 -6.92 -8.16 -5.78
C THR A 156 -7.72 -7.31 -4.80
N PRO A 157 -7.89 -6.00 -5.07
CA PRO A 157 -8.72 -5.15 -4.23
C PRO A 157 -10.16 -5.66 -4.17
N GLU A 158 -10.79 -5.60 -3.00
CA GLU A 158 -12.21 -5.96 -2.87
C GLU A 158 -13.12 -4.81 -3.30
N TRP A 159 -12.67 -3.57 -3.13
CA TRP A 159 -13.41 -2.37 -3.55
C TRP A 159 -12.54 -1.44 -4.37
N ILE A 160 -13.19 -0.78 -5.30
CA ILE A 160 -12.58 0.26 -6.13
C ILE A 160 -13.51 1.47 -6.10
N GLN A 161 -12.97 2.60 -5.64
CA GLN A 161 -13.61 3.90 -5.72
C GLN A 161 -13.09 4.63 -6.97
N VAL A 162 -13.99 4.91 -7.89
CA VAL A 162 -13.69 5.56 -9.18
C VAL A 162 -13.95 7.06 -9.04
N GLY A 163 -12.93 7.78 -8.59
CA GLY A 163 -13.01 9.20 -8.25
C GLY A 163 -13.26 9.45 -6.76
N ASN A 164 -12.52 10.39 -6.16
CA ASN A 164 -12.73 10.82 -4.79
C ASN A 164 -13.59 12.08 -4.74
N GLU A 165 -14.68 12.02 -3.96
CA GLU A 165 -15.56 13.15 -3.68
C GLU A 165 -15.99 13.94 -4.94
N THR A 166 -16.21 13.23 -6.05
CA THR A 166 -16.56 13.83 -7.33
C THR A 166 -17.90 14.56 -7.25
N ARG A 167 -17.96 15.79 -7.79
CA ARG A 167 -19.21 16.51 -7.94
C ARG A 167 -19.92 16.09 -9.23
N ASN A 168 -21.23 15.93 -9.12
CA ASN A 168 -22.11 15.70 -10.27
C ASN A 168 -21.73 14.46 -11.11
N GLY A 169 -21.15 13.48 -10.50
CA GLY A 169 -20.92 12.17 -11.10
C GLY A 169 -19.61 12.03 -11.79
#